data_3443ede2b33b3db09c379954753373b8
#
_entry.id   3443ede2b33b3db09c379954753373b8
#
_cell.length_a   1.000
_cell.length_b   1.000
_cell.length_c   1.000
_cell.angle_alpha   90.00
_cell.angle_beta   90.00
_cell.angle_gamma   90.00
#
_symmetry.space_group_name_H-M   'P 1'
#
loop_
_entity.id
_entity.type
_entity.pdbx_description
1 polymer ?
#
loop_
_entity_poly.entity_id
_entity_poly.type
_entity_poly.pdbx_seq_one_letter_code
_entity_poly.pdbx_strand_id
1 'polypeptide(L)'
;EEARALELHERLRSQRRGVHAAPELLAMATENGHRSLGWDDAGTITVGARADLVTVTLDSVRTAGTPPGSAIEAAVFAAAASDVTHVLVDGRVVVADGRHATLDVPAELQVSIAELLD
;
A
#
# COMPACT_ATOMS: atom_id res chain seq x y z
N GLU A 1 4.79 2.71 -2.21
CA GLU A 1 6.02 3.39 -2.69
C GLU A 1 7.14 3.31 -1.66
N GLU A 2 6.88 3.50 -0.36
CA GLU A 2 7.90 3.49 0.71
C GLU A 2 8.69 2.18 0.78
N ALA A 3 8.02 1.03 0.69
CA ALA A 3 8.69 -0.27 0.67
C ALA A 3 9.69 -0.40 -0.50
N ARG A 4 9.31 0.11 -1.68
CA ARG A 4 10.19 0.18 -2.86
C ARG A 4 11.37 1.13 -2.63
N ALA A 5 11.12 2.28 -2.00
CA ALA A 5 12.16 3.26 -1.71
C ALA A 5 13.23 2.70 -0.77
N LEU A 6 12.86 1.88 0.22
CA LEU A 6 13.82 1.19 1.09
C LEU A 6 14.83 0.36 0.29
N GLU A 7 14.37 -0.50 -0.61
CA GLU A 7 15.26 -1.31 -1.47
C GLU A 7 16.12 -0.42 -2.38
N LEU A 8 15.54 0.65 -2.95
CA LEU A 8 16.29 1.55 -3.83
C LEU A 8 17.40 2.29 -3.09
N HIS A 9 17.14 2.78 -1.87
CA HIS A 9 18.14 3.45 -1.04
C HIS A 9 19.23 2.47 -0.61
N GLU A 10 18.86 1.25 -0.19
CA GLU A 10 19.83 0.24 0.20
C GLU A 10 20.70 -0.22 -0.99
N ARG A 11 20.11 -0.30 -2.17
CA ARG A 11 20.85 -0.56 -3.42
C ARG A 11 21.89 0.53 -3.71
N LEU A 12 21.53 1.80 -3.53
CA LEU A 12 22.47 2.92 -3.70
C LEU A 12 23.60 2.88 -2.67
N ARG A 13 23.26 2.61 -1.41
CA ARG A 13 24.23 2.52 -0.30
C ARG A 13 25.21 1.36 -0.46
N SER A 14 24.69 0.18 -0.75
CA SER A 14 25.46 -1.08 -0.77
C SER A 14 26.04 -1.42 -2.14
N GLN A 15 25.61 -0.73 -3.21
CA GLN A 15 25.92 -1.04 -4.61
C GLN A 15 25.52 -2.49 -5.00
N ARG A 16 24.52 -3.05 -4.34
CA ARG A 16 23.99 -4.40 -4.56
C ARG A 16 22.49 -4.33 -4.84
N ARG A 17 21.99 -5.27 -5.64
CA ARG A 17 20.55 -5.45 -5.92
C ARG A 17 19.98 -6.59 -5.09
N GLY A 18 18.68 -6.49 -4.75
CA GLY A 18 17.95 -7.55 -4.03
C GLY A 18 18.48 -7.73 -2.62
N VAL A 19 18.76 -6.63 -1.92
CA VAL A 19 19.15 -6.66 -0.50
C VAL A 19 17.93 -7.05 0.33
N HIS A 20 16.76 -6.50 -0.03
CA HIS A 20 15.48 -6.86 0.59
C HIS A 20 14.59 -7.58 -0.41
N ALA A 21 14.06 -8.74 -0.02
CA ALA A 21 13.06 -9.46 -0.81
C ALA A 21 11.68 -8.79 -0.69
N ALA A 22 10.82 -8.94 -1.72
CA ALA A 22 9.49 -8.35 -1.71
C ALA A 22 8.63 -8.77 -0.50
N PRO A 23 8.62 -10.04 -0.05
CA PRO A 23 7.89 -10.44 1.16
C PRO A 23 8.39 -9.75 2.43
N GLU A 24 9.69 -9.52 2.57
CA GLU A 24 10.26 -8.78 3.71
C GLU A 24 9.80 -7.32 3.71
N LEU A 25 9.85 -6.67 2.55
CA LEU A 25 9.39 -5.29 2.38
C LEU A 25 7.89 -5.17 2.65
N LEU A 26 7.10 -6.15 2.23
CA LEU A 26 5.68 -6.19 2.53
C LEU A 26 5.44 -6.34 4.03
N ALA A 27 6.14 -7.24 4.70
CA ALA A 27 6.06 -7.42 6.16
C ALA A 27 6.45 -6.15 6.92
N MET A 28 7.48 -5.43 6.47
CA MET A 28 7.88 -4.14 7.05
C MET A 28 6.76 -3.09 6.91
N ALA A 29 6.06 -3.07 5.77
CA ALA A 29 4.97 -2.14 5.50
C ALA A 29 3.63 -2.53 6.17
N THR A 30 3.50 -3.74 6.67
CA THR A 30 2.27 -4.28 7.29
C THR A 30 2.51 -4.65 8.75
N GLU A 31 2.77 -5.91 9.04
CA GLU A 31 2.89 -6.45 10.39
C GLU A 31 3.92 -5.70 11.24
N ASN A 32 5.13 -5.52 10.74
CA ASN A 32 6.21 -4.86 11.49
C ASN A 32 5.91 -3.37 11.69
N GLY A 33 5.33 -2.71 10.69
CA GLY A 33 4.90 -1.32 10.78
C GLY A 33 3.86 -1.12 11.87
N HIS A 34 2.80 -1.93 11.90
CA HIS A 34 1.76 -1.86 12.92
C HIS A 34 2.32 -2.14 14.32
N ARG A 35 3.14 -3.18 14.46
CA ARG A 35 3.79 -3.53 15.74
C ARG A 35 4.66 -2.38 16.27
N SER A 36 5.38 -1.68 15.40
CA SER A 36 6.20 -0.52 15.80
C SER A 36 5.38 0.66 16.35
N LEU A 37 4.09 0.72 16.01
CA LEU A 37 3.11 1.68 16.51
C LEU A 37 2.32 1.18 17.72
N GLY A 38 2.61 -0.02 18.22
CA GLY A 38 1.91 -0.65 19.33
C GLY A 38 0.60 -1.36 18.96
N TRP A 39 0.41 -1.71 17.69
CA TRP A 39 -0.76 -2.41 17.18
C TRP A 39 -0.40 -3.87 16.86
N ASP A 40 -0.45 -4.73 17.86
CA ASP A 40 -0.08 -6.14 17.72
C ASP A 40 -1.16 -7.01 17.05
N ASP A 41 -2.37 -6.47 16.92
CA ASP A 41 -3.54 -7.14 16.34
C ASP A 41 -3.85 -6.71 14.89
N ALA A 42 -2.92 -6.02 14.23
CA ALA A 42 -3.08 -5.49 12.88
C ALA A 42 -1.93 -5.90 11.93
N GLY A 43 -2.13 -5.74 10.63
CA GLY A 43 -1.10 -5.96 9.60
C GLY A 43 -0.97 -7.40 9.12
N THR A 44 -1.80 -8.33 9.61
CA THR A 44 -1.86 -9.72 9.17
C THR A 44 -3.29 -10.15 8.82
N ILE A 45 -3.42 -11.11 7.89
CA ILE A 45 -4.71 -11.70 7.53
C ILE A 45 -4.87 -13.01 8.33
N THR A 46 -5.30 -12.88 9.58
CA THR A 46 -5.52 -14.01 10.50
C THR A 46 -6.81 -13.83 11.27
N VAL A 47 -7.39 -14.93 11.75
CA VAL A 47 -8.59 -14.87 12.60
C VAL A 47 -8.27 -14.14 13.90
N GLY A 48 -9.07 -13.13 14.22
CA GLY A 48 -8.89 -12.30 15.41
C GLY A 48 -8.07 -11.02 15.19
N ALA A 49 -7.41 -10.88 14.03
CA ALA A 49 -6.75 -9.63 13.67
C ALA A 49 -7.77 -8.59 13.17
N ARG A 50 -7.38 -7.32 13.23
CA ARG A 50 -8.15 -6.22 12.64
C ARG A 50 -8.25 -6.43 11.12
N ALA A 51 -9.42 -6.17 10.60
CA ALA A 51 -9.68 -6.26 9.15
C ALA A 51 -9.28 -4.95 8.44
N ASP A 52 -7.99 -4.59 8.55
CA ASP A 52 -7.35 -3.52 7.78
C ASP A 52 -6.77 -4.14 6.52
N LEU A 53 -7.48 -3.97 5.41
CA LEU A 53 -7.19 -4.67 4.17
C LEU A 53 -7.05 -3.68 3.00
N VAL A 54 -6.12 -3.97 2.12
CA VAL A 54 -5.94 -3.25 0.86
C VAL A 54 -5.97 -4.25 -0.29
N THR A 55 -6.77 -3.98 -1.32
CA THR A 55 -6.76 -4.76 -2.56
C THR A 55 -6.05 -4.01 -3.67
N VAL A 56 -5.16 -4.72 -4.37
CA VAL A 56 -4.38 -4.20 -5.49
C VAL A 56 -4.74 -4.99 -6.73
N THR A 57 -5.10 -4.32 -7.82
CA THR A 57 -5.35 -4.97 -9.11
C THR A 57 -4.04 -5.41 -9.76
N LEU A 58 -4.08 -6.56 -10.44
CA LEU A 58 -2.95 -7.10 -11.21
C LEU A 58 -3.21 -7.08 -12.72
N ASP A 59 -4.15 -6.28 -13.20
CA ASP A 59 -4.53 -6.15 -14.61
C ASP A 59 -4.27 -4.78 -15.23
N SER A 60 -3.61 -3.88 -14.49
CA SER A 60 -3.20 -2.56 -14.99
C SER A 60 -2.00 -2.66 -15.94
N VAL A 61 -1.70 -1.58 -16.66
CA VAL A 61 -0.52 -1.49 -17.53
C VAL A 61 0.82 -1.75 -16.80
N ARG A 62 0.84 -1.64 -15.46
CA ARG A 62 2.02 -1.89 -14.61
C ARG A 62 2.10 -3.33 -14.12
N THR A 63 0.97 -3.99 -13.97
CA THR A 63 0.86 -5.28 -13.30
C THR A 63 0.34 -6.40 -14.20
N ALA A 64 -0.18 -6.06 -15.37
CA ALA A 64 -0.69 -7.05 -16.33
C ALA A 64 0.39 -8.06 -16.72
N GLY A 65 0.02 -9.32 -16.80
CA GLY A 65 0.94 -10.42 -17.10
C GLY A 65 1.77 -10.89 -15.90
N THR A 66 1.50 -10.41 -14.69
CA THR A 66 2.13 -10.93 -13.46
C THR A 66 1.88 -12.44 -13.32
N PRO A 67 2.92 -13.27 -13.23
CA PRO A 67 2.74 -14.70 -12.98
C PRO A 67 2.08 -14.94 -11.60
N PRO A 68 1.29 -16.03 -11.44
CA PRO A 68 0.59 -16.31 -10.19
C PRO A 68 1.48 -16.34 -8.94
N GLY A 69 2.74 -16.73 -9.06
CA GLY A 69 3.70 -16.79 -7.95
C GLY A 69 4.41 -15.46 -7.66
N SER A 70 4.15 -14.38 -8.41
CA SER A 70 4.87 -13.10 -8.30
C SER A 70 3.95 -11.93 -7.91
N ALA A 71 2.81 -12.21 -7.29
CA ALA A 71 1.85 -11.18 -6.90
C ALA A 71 2.42 -10.20 -5.88
N ILE A 72 3.23 -10.67 -4.92
CA ILE A 72 3.87 -9.83 -3.90
C ILE A 72 4.91 -8.90 -4.54
N GLU A 73 5.73 -9.42 -5.43
CA GLU A 73 6.71 -8.63 -6.19
C GLU A 73 6.03 -7.56 -7.04
N ALA A 74 4.93 -7.90 -7.71
CA ALA A 74 4.15 -6.93 -8.48
C ALA A 74 3.55 -5.86 -7.58
N ALA A 75 2.97 -6.22 -6.45
CA ALA A 75 2.40 -5.26 -5.50
C ALA A 75 3.46 -4.31 -4.92
N VAL A 76 4.65 -4.84 -4.55
CA VAL A 76 5.73 -4.05 -3.94
C VAL A 76 6.47 -3.21 -4.97
N PHE A 77 6.84 -3.78 -6.13
CA PHE A 77 7.77 -3.12 -7.06
C PHE A 77 7.12 -2.49 -8.29
N ALA A 78 5.94 -2.96 -8.71
CA ALA A 78 5.29 -2.47 -9.94
C ALA A 78 4.04 -1.64 -9.68
N ALA A 79 3.19 -2.03 -8.73
CA ALA A 79 1.94 -1.35 -8.46
C ALA A 79 2.15 0.09 -7.97
N ALA A 80 1.16 0.94 -8.21
CA ALA A 80 1.09 2.32 -7.76
C ALA A 80 -0.24 2.58 -7.03
N ALA A 81 -0.44 3.77 -6.47
CA ALA A 81 -1.67 4.13 -5.77
C ALA A 81 -2.93 3.94 -6.62
N SER A 82 -2.83 4.16 -7.94
CA SER A 82 -3.92 3.93 -8.89
C SER A 82 -4.32 2.46 -9.09
N ASP A 83 -3.51 1.52 -8.61
CA ASP A 83 -3.81 0.09 -8.65
C ASP A 83 -4.51 -0.40 -7.38
N VAL A 84 -4.63 0.46 -6.37
CA VAL A 84 -5.43 0.19 -5.16
C VAL A 84 -6.90 0.37 -5.51
N THR A 85 -7.68 -0.71 -5.38
CA THR A 85 -9.11 -0.70 -5.71
C THR A 85 -9.98 -0.54 -4.48
N HIS A 86 -9.66 -1.21 -3.39
CA HIS A 86 -10.41 -1.12 -2.15
C HIS A 86 -9.48 -0.96 -0.95
N VAL A 87 -9.96 -0.22 0.05
CA VAL A 87 -9.34 -0.12 1.37
C VAL A 87 -10.42 -0.35 2.41
N LEU A 88 -10.16 -1.27 3.33
CA LEU A 88 -10.97 -1.51 4.50
C LEU A 88 -10.18 -1.10 5.73
N VAL A 89 -10.84 -0.45 6.66
CA VAL A 89 -10.32 -0.12 7.99
C VAL A 89 -11.25 -0.69 9.04
N ASP A 90 -10.76 -1.57 9.86
CA ASP A 90 -11.54 -2.29 10.88
C ASP A 90 -12.82 -2.92 10.29
N GLY A 91 -12.69 -3.53 9.10
CA GLY A 91 -13.77 -4.17 8.35
C GLY A 91 -14.73 -3.22 7.62
N ARG A 92 -14.52 -1.90 7.70
CA ARG A 92 -15.36 -0.91 7.00
C ARG A 92 -14.70 -0.51 5.70
N VAL A 93 -15.46 -0.51 4.62
CA VAL A 93 -14.98 -0.03 3.32
C VAL A 93 -14.82 1.50 3.39
N VAL A 94 -13.58 1.95 3.25
CA VAL A 94 -13.19 3.38 3.22
C VAL A 94 -12.95 3.84 1.78
N VAL A 95 -12.40 2.96 0.96
CA VAL A 95 -12.22 3.19 -0.48
C VAL A 95 -12.86 2.03 -1.24
N ALA A 96 -13.63 2.34 -2.27
CA ALA A 96 -14.20 1.40 -3.22
C ALA A 96 -13.95 1.91 -4.64
N ASP A 97 -13.50 1.03 -5.52
CA ASP A 97 -13.18 1.35 -6.93
C ASP A 97 -12.26 2.59 -7.07
N GLY A 98 -11.29 2.69 -6.17
CA GLY A 98 -10.32 3.78 -6.13
C GLY A 98 -10.88 5.13 -5.67
N ARG A 99 -12.11 5.18 -5.12
CA ARG A 99 -12.75 6.39 -4.61
C ARG A 99 -13.08 6.26 -3.13
N HIS A 100 -12.90 7.35 -2.39
CA HIS A 100 -13.30 7.38 -0.99
C HIS A 100 -14.82 7.25 -0.87
N ALA A 101 -15.30 6.42 0.08
CA ALA A 101 -16.70 6.00 0.17
C ALA A 101 -17.68 7.17 0.50
N THR A 102 -17.20 8.23 1.16
CA THR A 102 -18.05 9.32 1.66
C THR A 102 -17.56 10.72 1.29
N LEU A 103 -16.30 10.87 0.85
CA LEU A 103 -15.71 12.18 0.55
C LEU A 103 -15.41 12.31 -0.94
N ASP A 104 -15.73 13.46 -1.52
CA ASP A 104 -15.16 13.89 -2.80
C ASP A 104 -13.78 14.53 -2.49
N VAL A 105 -12.75 13.68 -2.37
CA VAL A 105 -11.41 14.10 -1.97
C VAL A 105 -10.84 15.22 -2.86
N PRO A 106 -10.95 15.18 -4.19
CA PRO A 106 -10.49 16.29 -5.04
C PRO A 106 -11.20 17.62 -4.74
N ALA A 107 -12.51 17.60 -4.55
CA ALA A 107 -13.29 18.81 -4.26
C ALA A 107 -12.92 19.40 -2.87
N GLU A 108 -12.83 18.56 -1.86
CA GLU A 108 -12.43 18.98 -0.50
C GLU A 108 -11.00 19.55 -0.47
N LEU A 109 -10.07 18.92 -1.17
CA LEU A 109 -8.70 19.44 -1.29
C LEU A 109 -8.66 20.78 -2.01
N GLN A 110 -9.44 20.96 -3.06
CA GLN A 110 -9.50 22.23 -3.81
C GLN A 110 -9.99 23.38 -2.91
N VAL A 111 -11.01 23.15 -2.10
CA VAL A 111 -11.53 24.14 -1.13
C VAL A 111 -10.47 24.48 -0.09
N SER A 112 -9.88 23.46 0.55
CA SER A 112 -8.86 23.65 1.59
C SER A 112 -7.62 24.39 1.09
N ILE A 113 -7.19 24.11 -0.13
CA ILE A 113 -6.03 24.80 -0.73
C ILE A 113 -6.38 26.25 -1.05
N ALA A 114 -7.59 26.53 -1.57
CA ALA A 114 -8.00 27.89 -1.84
C ALA A 114 -8.02 28.77 -0.58
N GLU A 115 -8.53 28.23 0.53
CA GLU A 115 -8.55 28.92 1.84
C GLU A 115 -7.15 29.23 2.40
N LEU A 116 -6.12 28.49 1.99
CA LEU A 116 -4.73 28.73 2.43
C LEU A 116 -4.00 29.78 1.57
N LEU A 117 -4.52 30.06 0.36
CA LEU A 117 -3.89 30.97 -0.59
C LEU A 117 -4.51 32.38 -0.57
N ASP A 118 -5.65 32.58 0.09
CA ASP A 118 -6.31 33.87 0.33
C ASP A 118 -5.72 34.54 1.60
#